data_dcf256372d073aca442a542f8040081b
#
_entry.id   dcf256372d073aca442a542f8040081b
#
_cell.length_a   1.000
_cell.length_b   1.000
_cell.length_c   1.000
_cell.angle_alpha   90.00
_cell.angle_beta   90.00
_cell.angle_gamma   90.00
#
_symmetry.space_group_name_H-M   'P 1'
#
loop_
_entity.id
_entity.type
_entity.pdbx_description
1 polymer ?
#
loop_
_entity_poly.entity_id
_entity_poly.type
_entity_poly.pdbx_seq_one_letter_code
_entity_poly.pdbx_strand_id
1 'polypeptide(L)'
;MLREFDDKPAIPLWLLAAAALAMLVHLYLIFVWVPTEAAQGIVQRLFYFHVPAAVAQFTAAFVGGIAAIVYLVKRDNRYDDLSLAANETVVVFGLVNIGMGMMWARPVWGIWWTWDARLTSAFLLLFLYAAYLVIRPAAPVEHRAAICAVVCILGMADVPLVYLSNRLFRTQHPSPVIGGGPDSGMAPEIATTLFFGMFTMMLLWWCVVSVRRRVARLERASADLTRRAHELDDLRRY
;
A
#
# COMPACT_ATOMS: atom_id res chain seq x y z
N MET A 1 19.74 -7.85 25.94
CA MET A 1 18.91 -6.85 25.26
C MET A 1 19.59 -6.24 24.01
N LEU A 2 20.88 -5.90 24.04
CA LEU A 2 21.61 -5.37 22.85
C LEU A 2 21.97 -6.45 21.80
N ARG A 3 21.89 -7.74 22.10
CA ARG A 3 22.14 -8.85 21.18
C ARG A 3 20.97 -9.15 20.20
N GLU A 4 19.85 -8.48 20.35
CA GLU A 4 18.67 -8.67 19.50
C GLU A 4 18.68 -7.79 18.24
N PHE A 5 19.60 -6.83 18.16
CA PHE A 5 19.84 -6.05 16.95
C PHE A 5 20.80 -6.84 16.07
N ASP A 6 20.23 -7.82 15.35
CA ASP A 6 20.93 -8.54 14.29
C ASP A 6 21.48 -7.50 13.28
N ASP A 7 22.81 -7.45 13.10
CA ASP A 7 23.49 -6.55 12.16
C ASP A 7 23.12 -6.82 10.68
N LYS A 8 22.34 -7.85 10.42
CA LYS A 8 21.86 -8.18 9.09
C LYS A 8 20.96 -7.08 8.54
N PRO A 9 21.10 -6.74 7.26
CA PRO A 9 20.21 -5.77 6.61
C PRO A 9 18.74 -6.23 6.66
N ALA A 10 17.80 -5.27 6.67
CA ALA A 10 16.36 -5.55 6.68
C ALA A 10 15.93 -6.44 5.50
N ILE A 11 16.62 -6.28 4.39
CA ILE A 11 16.50 -7.09 3.17
C ILE A 11 17.89 -7.31 2.56
N PRO A 12 18.16 -8.47 1.96
CA PRO A 12 19.42 -8.72 1.31
C PRO A 12 19.60 -7.86 0.05
N LEU A 13 20.82 -7.43 -0.23
CA LEU A 13 21.12 -6.55 -1.36
C LEU A 13 20.67 -7.12 -2.71
N TRP A 14 20.77 -8.45 -2.88
CA TRP A 14 20.32 -9.11 -4.12
C TRP A 14 18.81 -8.91 -4.37
N LEU A 15 17.97 -8.82 -3.33
CA LEU A 15 16.53 -8.60 -3.48
C LEU A 15 16.23 -7.17 -3.91
N LEU A 16 16.99 -6.18 -3.40
CA LEU A 16 16.91 -4.80 -3.88
C LEU A 16 17.34 -4.70 -5.35
N ALA A 17 18.44 -5.37 -5.71
CA ALA A 17 18.90 -5.42 -7.09
C ALA A 17 17.86 -6.09 -8.01
N ALA A 18 17.22 -7.18 -7.56
CA ALA A 18 16.15 -7.85 -8.29
C ALA A 18 14.93 -6.93 -8.47
N ALA A 19 14.51 -6.18 -7.43
CA ALA A 19 13.42 -5.22 -7.54
C ALA A 19 13.74 -4.08 -8.50
N ALA A 20 14.96 -3.55 -8.46
CA ALA A 20 15.42 -2.52 -9.39
C ALA A 20 15.44 -3.04 -10.85
N LEU A 21 15.98 -4.25 -11.06
CA LEU A 21 16.00 -4.86 -12.39
C LEU A 21 14.59 -5.13 -12.91
N ALA A 22 13.70 -5.68 -12.06
CA ALA A 22 12.29 -5.89 -12.43
C ALA A 22 11.60 -4.57 -12.82
N MET A 23 11.88 -3.47 -12.12
CA MET A 23 11.36 -2.16 -12.47
C MET A 23 11.88 -1.67 -13.84
N LEU A 24 13.19 -1.83 -14.10
CA LEU A 24 13.76 -1.46 -15.41
C LEU A 24 13.14 -2.29 -16.55
N VAL A 25 12.98 -3.59 -16.35
CA VAL A 25 12.30 -4.46 -17.31
C VAL A 25 10.84 -4.05 -17.50
N HIS A 26 10.13 -3.72 -16.40
CA HIS A 26 8.75 -3.26 -16.49
C HIS A 26 8.62 -1.95 -17.28
N LEU A 27 9.50 -0.99 -17.06
CA LEU A 27 9.55 0.25 -17.84
C LEU A 27 9.84 -0.04 -19.33
N TYR A 28 10.77 -0.96 -19.63
CA TYR A 28 11.01 -1.39 -21.01
C TYR A 28 9.75 -2.01 -21.65
N LEU A 29 9.06 -2.90 -20.92
CA LEU A 29 7.82 -3.52 -21.41
C LEU A 29 6.74 -2.45 -21.70
N ILE A 30 6.59 -1.44 -20.84
CA ILE A 30 5.59 -0.37 -21.01
C ILE A 30 5.93 0.54 -22.19
N PHE A 31 7.17 0.99 -22.31
CA PHE A 31 7.50 2.06 -23.21
C PHE A 31 8.03 1.61 -24.58
N VAL A 32 8.56 0.38 -24.66
CA VAL A 32 9.22 -0.14 -25.87
C VAL A 32 8.50 -1.35 -26.44
N TRP A 33 8.12 -2.33 -25.57
CA TRP A 33 7.68 -3.63 -26.06
C TRP A 33 6.17 -3.72 -26.33
N VAL A 34 5.31 -3.21 -25.42
CA VAL A 34 3.86 -3.31 -25.60
C VAL A 34 3.38 -2.39 -26.73
N PRO A 35 2.55 -2.90 -27.66
CA PRO A 35 2.01 -2.07 -28.74
C PRO A 35 1.13 -0.96 -28.18
N THR A 36 1.02 0.14 -28.91
CA THR A 36 0.12 1.24 -28.56
C THR A 36 -1.33 0.79 -28.75
N GLU A 37 -2.15 0.96 -27.76
CA GLU A 37 -3.57 0.59 -27.79
C GLU A 37 -4.34 1.49 -28.78
N ALA A 38 -5.22 0.90 -29.61
CA ALA A 38 -5.82 1.58 -30.75
C ALA A 38 -6.84 2.67 -30.37
N ALA A 39 -7.62 2.46 -29.31
CA ALA A 39 -8.68 3.38 -28.91
C ALA A 39 -8.19 4.51 -28.01
N GLN A 40 -7.29 4.21 -27.05
CA GLN A 40 -6.82 5.16 -26.04
C GLN A 40 -5.41 5.72 -26.36
N GLY A 41 -4.71 5.13 -27.34
CA GLY A 41 -3.37 5.56 -27.70
C GLY A 41 -2.35 5.40 -26.58
N ILE A 42 -1.39 6.33 -26.52
CA ILE A 42 -0.29 6.30 -25.54
C ILE A 42 -0.76 6.42 -24.08
N VAL A 43 -1.94 6.99 -23.84
CA VAL A 43 -2.49 7.24 -22.51
C VAL A 43 -2.81 5.94 -21.79
N GLN A 44 -3.14 4.86 -22.52
CA GLN A 44 -3.36 3.54 -21.97
C GLN A 44 -2.16 3.01 -21.16
N ARG A 45 -0.95 3.51 -21.40
CA ARG A 45 0.25 3.13 -20.63
C ARG A 45 0.17 3.47 -19.14
N LEU A 46 -0.67 4.42 -18.72
CA LEU A 46 -0.97 4.69 -17.31
C LEU A 46 -1.60 3.49 -16.60
N PHE A 47 -2.31 2.63 -17.33
CA PHE A 47 -2.89 1.39 -16.83
C PHE A 47 -1.87 0.48 -16.13
N TYR A 48 -0.65 0.37 -16.68
CA TYR A 48 0.40 -0.49 -16.15
C TYR A 48 1.05 0.02 -14.85
N PHE A 49 0.80 1.27 -14.47
CA PHE A 49 1.15 1.81 -13.16
C PHE A 49 -0.06 1.81 -12.22
N HIS A 50 -1.22 2.24 -12.71
CA HIS A 50 -2.45 2.37 -11.94
C HIS A 50 -2.92 1.05 -11.33
N VAL A 51 -3.11 0.02 -12.15
CA VAL A 51 -3.64 -1.27 -11.68
C VAL A 51 -2.65 -2.00 -10.76
N PRO A 52 -1.34 -2.12 -11.08
CA PRO A 52 -0.38 -2.69 -10.14
C PRO A 52 -0.26 -1.93 -8.82
N ALA A 53 -0.34 -0.60 -8.84
CA ALA A 53 -0.35 0.20 -7.61
C ALA A 53 -1.61 -0.05 -6.77
N ALA A 54 -2.79 -0.20 -7.40
CA ALA A 54 -4.03 -0.55 -6.71
C ALA A 54 -3.93 -1.92 -6.04
N VAL A 55 -3.35 -2.93 -6.71
CA VAL A 55 -3.12 -4.26 -6.13
C VAL A 55 -2.17 -4.19 -4.94
N ALA A 56 -1.08 -3.43 -5.03
CA ALA A 56 -0.15 -3.24 -3.92
C ALA A 56 -0.82 -2.50 -2.75
N GLN A 57 -1.63 -1.46 -3.02
CA GLN A 57 -2.42 -0.73 -2.02
C GLN A 57 -3.38 -1.66 -1.27
N PHE A 58 -4.17 -2.47 -1.98
CA PHE A 58 -5.14 -3.38 -1.37
C PHE A 58 -4.45 -4.48 -0.56
N THR A 59 -3.35 -5.03 -1.08
CA THR A 59 -2.54 -6.01 -0.34
C THR A 59 -1.98 -5.41 0.94
N ALA A 60 -1.45 -4.19 0.87
CA ALA A 60 -0.96 -3.46 2.05
C ALA A 60 -2.06 -3.25 3.09
N ALA A 61 -3.27 -2.85 2.66
CA ALA A 61 -4.43 -2.66 3.54
C ALA A 61 -4.83 -3.97 4.23
N PHE A 62 -4.87 -5.10 3.51
CA PHE A 62 -5.17 -6.41 4.09
C PHE A 62 -4.08 -6.86 5.07
N VAL A 63 -2.81 -6.76 4.70
CA VAL A 63 -1.69 -7.15 5.58
C VAL A 63 -1.68 -6.29 6.84
N GLY A 64 -1.87 -4.97 6.71
CA GLY A 64 -1.96 -4.04 7.83
C GLY A 64 -3.14 -4.35 8.75
N GLY A 65 -4.33 -4.58 8.17
CA GLY A 65 -5.56 -4.89 8.91
C GLY A 65 -5.49 -6.23 9.63
N ILE A 66 -5.00 -7.28 8.97
CA ILE A 66 -4.80 -8.60 9.61
C ILE A 66 -3.77 -8.49 10.74
N ALA A 67 -2.66 -7.77 10.52
CA ALA A 67 -1.67 -7.53 11.57
C ALA A 67 -2.27 -6.76 12.76
N ALA A 68 -3.14 -5.76 12.50
CA ALA A 68 -3.86 -5.02 13.53
C ALA A 68 -4.81 -5.91 14.35
N ILE A 69 -5.55 -6.80 13.70
CA ILE A 69 -6.41 -7.79 14.40
C ILE A 69 -5.56 -8.69 15.29
N VAL A 70 -4.45 -9.24 14.75
CA VAL A 70 -3.56 -10.12 15.52
C VAL A 70 -2.93 -9.36 16.69
N TYR A 71 -2.57 -8.08 16.51
CA TYR A 71 -2.11 -7.24 17.61
C TYR A 71 -3.16 -7.09 18.72
N LEU A 72 -4.41 -6.82 18.37
CA LEU A 72 -5.48 -6.67 19.37
C LEU A 72 -5.70 -7.94 20.20
N VAL A 73 -5.53 -9.11 19.59
CA VAL A 73 -5.68 -10.43 20.25
C VAL A 73 -4.45 -10.79 21.07
N LYS A 74 -3.24 -10.68 20.48
CA LYS A 74 -1.99 -11.17 21.10
C LYS A 74 -1.26 -10.14 21.94
N ARG A 75 -1.53 -8.85 21.74
CA ARG A 75 -0.84 -7.72 22.38
C ARG A 75 0.68 -7.72 22.14
N ASP A 76 1.13 -8.34 21.05
CA ASP A 76 2.54 -8.38 20.66
C ASP A 76 2.84 -7.26 19.67
N ASN A 77 3.73 -6.36 20.07
CA ASN A 77 4.12 -5.17 19.32
C ASN A 77 4.73 -5.48 17.93
N ARG A 78 5.22 -6.69 17.69
CA ARG A 78 5.71 -7.10 16.36
C ARG A 78 4.64 -7.02 15.27
N TYR A 79 3.37 -7.17 15.65
CA TYR A 79 2.23 -7.03 14.73
C TYR A 79 1.83 -5.58 14.53
N ASP A 80 1.96 -4.72 15.55
CA ASP A 80 1.78 -3.27 15.39
C ASP A 80 2.87 -2.67 14.49
N ASP A 81 4.14 -3.12 14.59
CA ASP A 81 5.21 -2.72 13.67
C ASP A 81 4.92 -3.10 12.22
N LEU A 82 4.37 -4.31 12.00
CA LEU A 82 3.97 -4.74 10.65
C LEU A 82 2.76 -3.94 10.14
N SER A 83 1.76 -3.72 11.00
CA SER A 83 0.58 -2.91 10.67
C SER A 83 0.99 -1.50 10.27
N LEU A 84 1.84 -0.83 11.07
CA LEU A 84 2.35 0.50 10.75
C LEU A 84 3.05 0.53 9.39
N ALA A 85 4.01 -0.38 9.19
CA ALA A 85 4.79 -0.41 7.94
C ALA A 85 3.91 -0.64 6.72
N ALA A 86 2.91 -1.53 6.82
CA ALA A 86 1.97 -1.78 5.73
C ALA A 86 1.08 -0.56 5.47
N ASN A 87 0.53 0.06 6.53
CA ASN A 87 -0.41 1.18 6.41
C ASN A 87 0.21 2.44 5.81
N GLU A 88 1.47 2.72 6.10
CA GLU A 88 2.20 3.80 5.43
C GLU A 88 2.27 3.57 3.91
N THR A 89 2.47 2.32 3.49
CA THR A 89 2.50 2.00 2.06
C THR A 89 1.12 2.05 1.39
N VAL A 90 0.02 1.85 2.13
CA VAL A 90 -1.34 2.08 1.59
C VAL A 90 -1.49 3.52 1.11
N VAL A 91 -0.98 4.50 1.87
CA VAL A 91 -1.03 5.92 1.46
C VAL A 91 -0.18 6.16 0.22
N VAL A 92 1.05 5.65 0.19
CA VAL A 92 1.97 5.85 -0.94
C VAL A 92 1.39 5.28 -2.24
N PHE A 93 1.00 3.99 -2.22
CA PHE A 93 0.41 3.35 -3.40
C PHE A 93 -0.98 3.90 -3.74
N GLY A 94 -1.74 4.36 -2.74
CA GLY A 94 -3.02 5.03 -2.94
C GLY A 94 -2.90 6.36 -3.66
N LEU A 95 -1.89 7.16 -3.34
CA LEU A 95 -1.59 8.40 -4.07
C LEU A 95 -1.20 8.12 -5.53
N VAL A 96 -0.37 7.09 -5.75
CA VAL A 96 -0.02 6.66 -7.12
C VAL A 96 -1.27 6.17 -7.85
N ASN A 97 -2.08 5.30 -7.22
CA ASN A 97 -3.30 4.76 -7.81
C ASN A 97 -4.28 5.87 -8.22
N ILE A 98 -4.65 6.75 -7.28
CA ILE A 98 -5.61 7.85 -7.57
C ILE A 98 -5.00 8.84 -8.57
N GLY A 99 -3.76 9.26 -8.38
CA GLY A 99 -3.09 10.21 -9.26
C GLY A 99 -3.00 9.73 -10.71
N MET A 100 -2.56 8.50 -10.93
CA MET A 100 -2.51 7.89 -12.27
C MET A 100 -3.91 7.69 -12.85
N GLY A 101 -4.89 7.31 -12.01
CA GLY A 101 -6.29 7.19 -12.41
C GLY A 101 -6.87 8.52 -12.91
N MET A 102 -6.64 9.62 -12.21
CA MET A 102 -7.07 10.95 -12.63
C MET A 102 -6.40 11.40 -13.95
N MET A 103 -5.08 11.18 -14.07
CA MET A 103 -4.33 11.49 -15.28
C MET A 103 -4.82 10.67 -16.49
N TRP A 104 -5.30 9.47 -16.24
CA TRP A 104 -5.89 8.61 -17.27
C TRP A 104 -7.33 9.03 -17.60
N ALA A 105 -8.14 9.37 -16.60
CA ALA A 105 -9.55 9.74 -16.74
C ALA A 105 -9.74 10.98 -17.64
N ARG A 106 -8.89 11.98 -17.49
CA ARG A 106 -9.02 13.25 -18.22
C ARG A 106 -9.01 13.10 -19.75
N PRO A 107 -8.03 12.44 -20.36
CA PRO A 107 -8.02 12.25 -21.83
C PRO A 107 -9.05 11.23 -22.32
N VAL A 108 -9.44 10.24 -21.51
CA VAL A 108 -10.37 9.18 -21.93
C VAL A 108 -11.83 9.59 -21.76
N TRP A 109 -12.17 10.29 -20.68
CA TRP A 109 -13.56 10.66 -20.34
C TRP A 109 -13.82 12.17 -20.32
N GLY A 110 -12.81 13.01 -20.56
CA GLY A 110 -12.94 14.46 -20.52
C GLY A 110 -12.98 15.09 -19.14
N ILE A 111 -12.96 14.30 -18.07
CA ILE A 111 -13.11 14.74 -16.67
C ILE A 111 -12.00 14.15 -15.81
N TRP A 112 -11.58 14.91 -14.78
CA TRP A 112 -10.55 14.46 -13.84
C TRP A 112 -11.09 13.50 -12.78
N TRP A 113 -12.33 13.73 -12.33
CA TRP A 113 -12.92 13.08 -11.18
C TRP A 113 -14.45 13.04 -11.27
N THR A 114 -15.05 11.96 -10.79
CA THR A 114 -16.48 11.83 -10.52
C THR A 114 -16.68 11.34 -9.08
N TRP A 115 -17.77 11.73 -8.47
CA TRP A 115 -18.14 11.24 -7.14
C TRP A 115 -19.02 9.98 -7.26
N ASP A 116 -18.66 9.07 -8.15
CA ASP A 116 -19.29 7.76 -8.21
C ASP A 116 -18.83 6.85 -7.05
N ALA A 117 -19.51 5.71 -6.88
CA ALA A 117 -19.28 4.83 -5.74
C ALA A 117 -17.84 4.30 -5.69
N ARG A 118 -17.18 4.05 -6.86
CA ARG A 118 -15.81 3.52 -6.90
C ARG A 118 -14.77 4.57 -6.54
N LEU A 119 -14.87 5.76 -7.12
CA LEU A 119 -13.90 6.82 -6.85
C LEU A 119 -14.07 7.34 -5.42
N THR A 120 -15.33 7.47 -4.95
CA THR A 120 -15.62 7.90 -3.58
C THR A 120 -15.10 6.91 -2.54
N SER A 121 -15.31 5.60 -2.72
CA SER A 121 -14.75 4.59 -1.80
C SER A 121 -13.22 4.51 -1.89
N ALA A 122 -12.62 4.64 -3.08
CA ALA A 122 -11.16 4.68 -3.22
C ALA A 122 -10.55 5.91 -2.53
N PHE A 123 -11.23 7.07 -2.59
CA PHE A 123 -10.84 8.28 -1.86
C PHE A 123 -11.00 8.09 -0.35
N LEU A 124 -12.11 7.48 0.09
CA LEU A 124 -12.33 7.16 1.51
C LEU A 124 -11.23 6.25 2.04
N LEU A 125 -10.85 5.22 1.28
CA LEU A 125 -9.74 4.33 1.63
C LEU A 125 -8.44 5.11 1.86
N LEU A 126 -8.06 5.96 0.91
CA LEU A 126 -6.87 6.81 1.05
C LEU A 126 -6.97 7.74 2.26
N PHE A 127 -8.15 8.37 2.47
CA PHE A 127 -8.38 9.28 3.58
C PHE A 127 -8.30 8.60 4.95
N LEU A 128 -8.87 7.39 5.10
CA LEU A 128 -8.77 6.61 6.34
C LEU A 128 -7.33 6.31 6.72
N TYR A 129 -6.49 5.91 5.75
CA TYR A 129 -5.08 5.63 6.01
C TYR A 129 -4.24 6.91 6.18
N ALA A 130 -4.58 8.01 5.53
CA ALA A 130 -3.98 9.31 5.81
C ALA A 130 -4.33 9.76 7.25
N ALA A 131 -5.59 9.63 7.66
CA ALA A 131 -6.03 9.89 9.03
C ALA A 131 -5.29 9.00 10.06
N TYR A 132 -5.06 7.71 9.74
CA TYR A 132 -4.24 6.82 10.57
C TYR A 132 -2.84 7.42 10.84
N LEU A 133 -2.19 7.98 9.80
CA LEU A 133 -0.85 8.57 9.95
C LEU A 133 -0.87 9.83 10.83
N VAL A 134 -1.96 10.60 10.83
CA VAL A 134 -2.14 11.78 11.69
C VAL A 134 -2.49 11.38 13.12
N ILE A 135 -3.37 10.41 13.30
CA ILE A 135 -3.82 9.94 14.61
C ILE A 135 -2.68 9.28 15.37
N ARG A 136 -1.82 8.53 14.70
CA ARG A 136 -0.78 7.72 15.34
C ARG A 136 0.18 8.53 16.23
N PRO A 137 0.80 9.64 15.79
CA PRO A 137 1.66 10.45 16.67
C PRO A 137 0.88 11.20 17.76
N ALA A 138 -0.39 11.54 17.52
CA ALA A 138 -1.24 12.30 18.46
C ALA A 138 -1.85 11.43 19.57
N ALA A 139 -1.98 10.12 19.36
CA ALA A 139 -2.59 9.21 20.31
C ALA A 139 -1.69 8.98 21.54
N PRO A 140 -2.29 8.85 22.77
CA PRO A 140 -1.56 8.48 23.96
C PRO A 140 -0.77 7.17 23.76
N VAL A 141 0.47 7.15 24.25
CA VAL A 141 1.42 6.05 23.99
C VAL A 141 0.84 4.69 24.39
N GLU A 142 0.12 4.64 25.53
CA GLU A 142 -0.47 3.42 26.11
C GLU A 142 -1.59 2.83 25.23
N HIS A 143 -2.30 3.67 24.51
CA HIS A 143 -3.47 3.29 23.69
C HIS A 143 -3.23 3.41 22.19
N ARG A 144 -2.10 3.99 21.77
CA ARG A 144 -1.76 4.31 20.37
C ARG A 144 -2.00 3.15 19.42
N ALA A 145 -1.39 1.99 19.73
CA ALA A 145 -1.48 0.83 18.85
C ALA A 145 -2.92 0.28 18.75
N ALA A 146 -3.69 0.32 19.85
CA ALA A 146 -5.08 -0.13 19.84
C ALA A 146 -5.99 0.83 19.03
N ILE A 147 -5.85 2.15 19.23
CA ILE A 147 -6.61 3.17 18.48
C ILE A 147 -6.30 3.04 16.99
N CYS A 148 -5.02 2.95 16.63
CA CYS A 148 -4.57 2.79 15.26
C CYS A 148 -5.06 1.48 14.63
N ALA A 149 -5.13 0.39 15.39
CA ALA A 149 -5.65 -0.88 14.91
C ALA A 149 -7.12 -0.79 14.49
N VAL A 150 -7.95 -0.05 15.22
CA VAL A 150 -9.37 0.14 14.87
C VAL A 150 -9.48 0.87 13.52
N VAL A 151 -8.75 1.97 13.34
CA VAL A 151 -8.75 2.73 12.07
C VAL A 151 -8.28 1.86 10.90
N CYS A 152 -7.23 1.06 11.13
CA CYS A 152 -6.70 0.14 10.12
C CYS A 152 -7.71 -0.94 9.71
N ILE A 153 -8.45 -1.51 10.67
CA ILE A 153 -9.48 -2.52 10.40
C ILE A 153 -10.64 -1.90 9.59
N LEU A 154 -11.05 -0.68 9.91
CA LEU A 154 -12.06 0.04 9.13
C LEU A 154 -11.59 0.27 7.69
N GLY A 155 -10.34 0.70 7.49
CA GLY A 155 -9.76 0.84 6.15
C GLY A 155 -9.67 -0.50 5.39
N MET A 156 -9.28 -1.58 6.06
CA MET A 156 -9.29 -2.92 5.46
C MET A 156 -10.71 -3.34 5.02
N ALA A 157 -11.73 -3.03 5.81
CA ALA A 157 -13.12 -3.35 5.49
C ALA A 157 -13.67 -2.56 4.29
N ASP A 158 -13.10 -1.39 3.97
CA ASP A 158 -13.47 -0.59 2.81
C ASP A 158 -12.92 -1.18 1.48
N VAL A 159 -11.83 -1.96 1.52
CA VAL A 159 -11.24 -2.55 0.30
C VAL A 159 -12.22 -3.39 -0.54
N PRO A 160 -13.01 -4.31 0.04
CA PRO A 160 -14.06 -5.01 -0.70
C PRO A 160 -15.08 -4.05 -1.33
N LEU A 161 -15.45 -2.97 -0.64
CA LEU A 161 -16.38 -1.97 -1.17
C LEU A 161 -15.79 -1.28 -2.41
N VAL A 162 -14.52 -0.84 -2.35
CA VAL A 162 -13.82 -0.28 -3.53
C VAL A 162 -13.82 -1.27 -4.69
N TYR A 163 -13.47 -2.54 -4.45
CA TYR A 163 -13.36 -3.54 -5.49
C TYR A 163 -14.72 -3.90 -6.12
N LEU A 164 -15.76 -4.02 -5.31
CA LEU A 164 -17.09 -4.42 -5.76
C LEU A 164 -17.95 -3.27 -6.26
N SER A 165 -17.58 -2.03 -5.99
CA SER A 165 -18.38 -0.84 -6.26
C SER A 165 -18.87 -0.75 -7.71
N ASN A 166 -18.03 -1.08 -8.70
CA ASN A 166 -18.40 -1.04 -10.12
C ASN A 166 -19.25 -2.23 -10.58
N ARG A 167 -19.46 -3.24 -9.73
CA ARG A 167 -20.39 -4.35 -9.96
C ARG A 167 -21.74 -4.09 -9.29
N LEU A 168 -21.73 -3.37 -8.17
CA LEU A 168 -22.93 -3.10 -7.36
C LEU A 168 -23.61 -1.80 -7.77
N PHE A 169 -22.85 -0.83 -8.30
CA PHE A 169 -23.33 0.51 -8.63
C PHE A 169 -22.93 0.88 -10.06
N ARG A 170 -23.64 1.81 -10.66
CA ARG A 170 -23.23 2.44 -11.91
C ARG A 170 -22.08 3.40 -11.63
N THR A 171 -20.94 3.19 -12.27
CA THR A 171 -19.75 4.01 -12.14
C THR A 171 -19.19 4.36 -13.52
N GLN A 172 -18.42 5.43 -13.61
CA GLN A 172 -17.69 5.77 -14.83
C GLN A 172 -16.53 4.81 -15.11
N HIS A 173 -16.03 4.16 -14.05
CA HIS A 173 -14.93 3.22 -14.15
C HIS A 173 -15.37 1.93 -14.88
N PRO A 174 -14.57 1.45 -15.86
CA PRO A 174 -14.90 0.23 -16.60
C PRO A 174 -14.93 -1.02 -15.72
N SER A 175 -15.55 -2.06 -16.22
CA SER A 175 -15.54 -3.37 -15.57
C SER A 175 -14.12 -3.89 -15.38
N PRO A 176 -13.86 -4.68 -14.33
CA PRO A 176 -12.52 -5.22 -14.10
C PRO A 176 -12.06 -6.07 -15.27
N VAL A 177 -10.85 -5.79 -15.78
CA VAL A 177 -10.21 -6.58 -16.85
C VAL A 177 -9.79 -7.97 -16.37
N ILE A 178 -9.60 -8.15 -15.06
CA ILE A 178 -9.25 -9.42 -14.43
C ILE A 178 -10.50 -9.95 -13.72
N GLY A 179 -10.99 -11.12 -14.14
CA GLY A 179 -12.20 -11.71 -13.57
C GLY A 179 -13.49 -10.93 -13.87
N GLY A 180 -13.50 -10.13 -14.94
CA GLY A 180 -14.62 -9.26 -15.32
C GLY A 180 -15.73 -9.92 -16.14
N GLY A 181 -15.58 -11.18 -16.57
CA GLY A 181 -16.56 -11.91 -17.36
C GLY A 181 -16.05 -12.30 -18.77
N PRO A 182 -16.91 -12.82 -19.66
CA PRO A 182 -16.55 -13.38 -20.96
C PRO A 182 -15.80 -12.40 -21.88
N ASP A 183 -16.06 -11.10 -21.74
CA ASP A 183 -15.47 -10.04 -22.59
C ASP A 183 -14.23 -9.36 -21.96
N SER A 184 -13.69 -9.93 -20.88
CA SER A 184 -12.53 -9.36 -20.17
C SER A 184 -11.18 -9.74 -20.76
N GLY A 185 -11.13 -10.27 -21.99
CA GLY A 185 -9.91 -10.69 -22.66
C GLY A 185 -8.95 -9.53 -22.94
N MET A 186 -7.66 -9.75 -22.64
CA MET A 186 -6.58 -8.83 -23.01
C MET A 186 -5.69 -9.48 -24.07
N ALA A 187 -5.15 -8.68 -25.01
CA ALA A 187 -4.08 -9.16 -25.88
C ALA A 187 -2.90 -9.67 -25.04
N PRO A 188 -2.20 -10.73 -25.49
CA PRO A 188 -1.11 -11.35 -24.72
C PRO A 188 -0.03 -10.38 -24.25
N GLU A 189 0.32 -9.38 -25.07
CA GLU A 189 1.31 -8.36 -24.75
C GLU A 189 0.84 -7.44 -23.62
N ILE A 190 -0.43 -7.04 -23.64
CA ILE A 190 -1.05 -6.24 -22.58
C ILE A 190 -1.08 -7.04 -21.28
N ALA A 191 -1.52 -8.29 -21.34
CA ALA A 191 -1.58 -9.17 -20.18
C ALA A 191 -0.19 -9.41 -19.58
N THR A 192 0.81 -9.73 -20.40
CA THR A 192 2.19 -9.95 -19.95
C THR A 192 2.75 -8.71 -19.25
N THR A 193 2.60 -7.52 -19.85
CA THR A 193 3.08 -6.26 -19.25
C THR A 193 2.38 -5.98 -17.93
N LEU A 194 1.06 -6.20 -17.85
CA LEU A 194 0.28 -5.99 -16.64
C LEU A 194 0.70 -6.93 -15.50
N PHE A 195 0.75 -8.24 -15.75
CA PHE A 195 1.09 -9.22 -14.71
C PHE A 195 2.53 -9.09 -14.25
N PHE A 196 3.45 -8.78 -15.18
CA PHE A 196 4.83 -8.45 -14.80
C PHE A 196 4.89 -7.18 -13.94
N GLY A 197 4.07 -6.16 -14.26
CA GLY A 197 3.92 -4.95 -13.45
C GLY A 197 3.39 -5.24 -12.05
N MET A 198 2.40 -6.11 -11.91
CA MET A 198 1.90 -6.55 -10.60
C MET A 198 2.99 -7.24 -9.79
N PHE A 199 3.73 -8.17 -10.39
CA PHE A 199 4.87 -8.82 -9.75
C PHE A 199 5.91 -7.78 -9.29
N THR A 200 6.28 -6.84 -10.15
CA THR A 200 7.26 -5.79 -9.86
C THR A 200 6.81 -4.90 -8.71
N MET A 201 5.55 -4.44 -8.72
CA MET A 201 5.01 -3.60 -7.64
C MET A 201 4.89 -4.36 -6.32
N MET A 202 4.55 -5.65 -6.35
CA MET A 202 4.53 -6.49 -5.16
C MET A 202 5.93 -6.72 -4.58
N LEU A 203 6.93 -6.91 -5.43
CA LEU A 203 8.33 -7.04 -5.00
C LEU A 203 8.84 -5.73 -4.38
N LEU A 204 8.54 -4.59 -5.00
CA LEU A 204 8.86 -3.26 -4.47
C LEU A 204 8.16 -3.04 -3.12
N TRP A 205 6.86 -3.32 -3.05
CA TRP A 205 6.09 -3.23 -1.81
C TRP A 205 6.70 -4.06 -0.69
N TRP A 206 7.06 -5.31 -0.97
CA TRP A 206 7.71 -6.20 0.01
C TRP A 206 9.02 -5.61 0.53
N CYS A 207 9.86 -5.06 -0.36
CA CYS A 207 11.10 -4.40 0.02
C CYS A 207 10.82 -3.21 0.96
N VAL A 208 9.90 -2.32 0.59
CA VAL A 208 9.57 -1.12 1.37
C VAL A 208 9.02 -1.49 2.74
N VAL A 209 8.04 -2.40 2.82
CA VAL A 209 7.45 -2.85 4.09
C VAL A 209 8.49 -3.51 4.99
N SER A 210 9.39 -4.33 4.42
CA SER A 210 10.43 -5.00 5.21
C SER A 210 11.40 -4.00 5.85
N VAL A 211 11.84 -3.00 5.10
CA VAL A 211 12.70 -1.92 5.62
C VAL A 211 11.95 -1.11 6.67
N ARG A 212 10.72 -0.66 6.35
CA ARG A 212 9.95 0.20 7.25
C ARG A 212 9.56 -0.51 8.55
N ARG A 213 9.22 -1.81 8.48
CA ARG A 213 8.98 -2.64 9.67
C ARG A 213 10.21 -2.70 10.58
N ARG A 214 11.41 -2.82 10.01
CA ARG A 214 12.64 -2.79 10.80
C ARG A 214 12.85 -1.43 11.44
N VAL A 215 12.63 -0.34 10.71
CA VAL A 215 12.71 1.03 11.23
C VAL A 215 11.73 1.21 12.39
N ALA A 216 10.47 0.79 12.24
CA ALA A 216 9.46 0.86 13.31
C ALA A 216 9.89 0.13 14.59
N ARG A 217 10.51 -1.05 14.44
CA ARG A 217 11.06 -1.80 15.59
C ARG A 217 12.20 -1.04 16.27
N LEU A 218 13.11 -0.43 15.50
CA LEU A 218 14.23 0.34 16.04
C LEU A 218 13.76 1.62 16.75
N GLU A 219 12.81 2.34 16.17
CA GLU A 219 12.17 3.52 16.77
C GLU A 219 11.53 3.18 18.12
N ARG A 220 10.80 2.06 18.20
CA ARG A 220 10.21 1.57 19.44
C ARG A 220 11.26 1.24 20.47
N ALA A 221 12.29 0.48 20.11
CA ALA A 221 13.37 0.09 21.02
C ALA A 221 14.12 1.31 21.55
N SER A 222 14.38 2.31 20.71
CA SER A 222 14.99 3.58 21.10
C SER A 222 14.12 4.34 22.09
N ALA A 223 12.80 4.45 21.85
CA ALA A 223 11.87 5.11 22.75
C ALA A 223 11.79 4.41 24.12
N ASP A 224 11.80 3.07 24.14
CA ASP A 224 11.79 2.30 25.40
C ASP A 224 13.09 2.49 26.20
N LEU A 225 14.25 2.56 25.54
CA LEU A 225 15.53 2.85 26.21
C LEU A 225 15.56 4.26 26.80
N THR A 226 15.08 5.25 26.06
CA THR A 226 14.99 6.64 26.52
C THR A 226 14.11 6.75 27.76
N ARG A 227 12.93 6.09 27.76
CA ARG A 227 12.03 6.08 28.91
C ARG A 227 12.69 5.48 30.15
N ARG A 228 13.35 4.32 30.01
CA ARG A 228 14.06 3.67 31.13
C ARG A 228 15.22 4.53 31.67
N ALA A 229 15.92 5.25 30.77
CA ALA A 229 16.99 6.16 31.20
C ALA A 229 16.44 7.30 32.08
N HIS A 230 15.31 7.89 31.69
CA HIS A 230 14.65 8.92 32.51
C HIS A 230 14.18 8.36 33.88
N GLU A 231 13.55 7.17 33.89
CA GLU A 231 13.11 6.52 35.14
C GLU A 231 14.29 6.29 36.12
N LEU A 232 15.46 5.86 35.60
CA LEU A 232 16.66 5.65 36.40
C LEU A 232 17.28 6.98 36.92
N ASP A 233 17.20 8.04 36.13
CA ASP A 233 17.70 9.36 36.52
C ASP A 233 16.82 9.98 37.63
N ASP A 234 15.52 9.82 37.53
CA ASP A 234 14.58 10.24 38.55
C ASP A 234 14.80 9.49 39.90
N LEU A 235 15.04 8.17 39.87
CA LEU A 235 15.36 7.37 41.06
C LEU A 235 16.69 7.77 41.73
N ARG A 236 17.63 8.36 40.98
CA ARG A 236 18.92 8.84 41.54
C ARG A 236 18.81 10.19 42.25
N ARG A 237 17.76 10.94 42.01
CA ARG A 237 17.54 12.29 42.56
C ARG A 237 16.85 12.25 43.93
N TYR A 238 16.35 11.09 44.35
CA TYR A 238 15.79 10.79 45.66
C TYR A 238 16.75 9.93 46.51
#